data_57abf3b196b273ee360584d3bc97f238
#
_entry.id   57abf3b196b273ee360584d3bc97f238
#
_cell.length_a   1.000
_cell.length_b   1.000
_cell.length_c   1.000
_cell.angle_alpha   90.00
_cell.angle_beta   90.00
_cell.angle_gamma   90.00
#
_symmetry.space_group_name_H-M   'P 1'
#
loop_
_entity.id
_entity.type
_entity.pdbx_description
1 polymer ?
#
loop_
_entity_poly.entity_id
_entity_poly.type
_entity_poly.pdbx_seq_one_letter_code
_entity_poly.pdbx_strand_id
1 'polypeptide(L)'
;MKILLFGEFSGLHNNLKDGLIKLGHEVVIASGKDGFKDIGNDINLDPIFSGFIGKIESRLKPFYKLPKLIGFDVVQIINPFYPNSKFFPKEFFYFLLRTLNKKFFILGAGSDAFFWKYGKKTMRYSPFKEWLKYDIKKDSYYMQSKKSFNYNNRILKTSNGVIPVMYEYESCYQSSSKCLNTIPLPVNLESIEYRKNIIRNKIVIFHGLNRYGFKGTK
;
A
#
# COMPACT_ATOMS: atom_id res chain seq x y z
N MET A 1 18.02 -10.43 -8.55
CA MET A 1 17.89 -8.96 -8.42
C MET A 1 17.77 -8.61 -6.96
N LYS A 2 18.22 -7.40 -6.56
CA LYS A 2 17.93 -6.82 -5.25
C LYS A 2 16.66 -6.00 -5.31
N ILE A 3 15.68 -6.30 -4.46
CA ILE A 3 14.35 -5.68 -4.46
C ILE A 3 14.06 -5.08 -3.09
N LEU A 4 13.68 -3.80 -3.07
CA LEU A 4 13.19 -3.11 -1.89
C LEU A 4 11.67 -2.98 -1.96
N LEU A 5 10.98 -3.51 -0.97
CA LEU A 5 9.56 -3.33 -0.75
C LEU A 5 9.37 -2.29 0.37
N PHE A 6 8.91 -1.09 0.02
CA PHE A 6 8.81 0.02 0.97
C PHE A 6 7.37 0.25 1.42
N GLY A 7 7.13 0.07 2.70
CA GLY A 7 5.82 0.06 3.34
C GLY A 7 5.20 -1.33 3.40
N GLU A 8 4.15 -1.47 4.21
CA GLU A 8 3.40 -2.71 4.36
C GLU A 8 1.93 -2.41 4.65
N PHE A 9 1.04 -3.15 3.99
CA PHE A 9 -0.38 -3.17 4.26
C PHE A 9 -0.87 -4.62 4.34
N SER A 10 -1.25 -5.05 5.53
CA SER A 10 -1.96 -6.33 5.75
C SER A 10 -1.25 -7.59 5.24
N GLY A 11 0.08 -7.59 5.22
CA GLY A 11 0.89 -8.72 4.76
C GLY A 11 1.13 -8.75 3.26
N LEU A 12 0.77 -7.70 2.53
CA LEU A 12 0.90 -7.64 1.06
C LEU A 12 2.35 -7.80 0.59
N HIS A 13 3.25 -6.97 1.12
CA HIS A 13 4.67 -7.04 0.77
C HIS A 13 5.35 -8.28 1.37
N ASN A 14 4.91 -8.76 2.54
CA ASN A 14 5.45 -10.00 3.12
C ASN A 14 5.14 -11.21 2.23
N ASN A 15 3.89 -11.37 1.79
CA ASN A 15 3.54 -12.46 0.87
C ASN A 15 4.28 -12.34 -0.49
N LEU A 16 4.46 -11.11 -0.98
CA LEU A 16 5.22 -10.86 -2.20
C LEU A 16 6.70 -11.21 -2.02
N LYS A 17 7.29 -10.85 -0.87
CA LYS A 17 8.67 -11.20 -0.52
C LYS A 17 8.88 -12.70 -0.55
N ASP A 18 7.99 -13.49 0.07
CA ASP A 18 8.08 -14.94 0.09
C ASP A 18 8.15 -15.52 -1.33
N GLY A 19 7.26 -15.06 -2.23
CA GLY A 19 7.25 -15.49 -3.61
C GLY A 19 8.51 -15.10 -4.38
N LEU A 20 8.99 -13.87 -4.19
CA LEU A 20 10.18 -13.37 -4.87
C LEU A 20 11.47 -14.06 -4.41
N ILE A 21 11.58 -14.40 -3.11
CA ILE A 21 12.72 -15.17 -2.58
C ILE A 21 12.75 -16.57 -3.20
N LYS A 22 11.59 -17.25 -3.35
CA LYS A 22 11.49 -18.55 -4.03
C LYS A 22 11.93 -18.49 -5.50
N LEU A 23 11.78 -17.32 -6.13
CA LEU A 23 12.29 -17.05 -7.48
C LEU A 23 13.79 -16.67 -7.52
N GLY A 24 14.49 -16.74 -6.40
CA GLY A 24 15.93 -16.46 -6.31
C GLY A 24 16.29 -14.97 -6.24
N HIS A 25 15.38 -14.11 -5.79
CA HIS A 25 15.66 -12.69 -5.59
C HIS A 25 16.07 -12.39 -4.15
N GLU A 26 16.92 -11.39 -3.96
CA GLU A 26 17.21 -10.79 -2.65
C GLU A 26 16.16 -9.72 -2.37
N VAL A 27 15.35 -9.89 -1.34
CA VAL A 27 14.21 -9.00 -1.05
C VAL A 27 14.29 -8.46 0.37
N VAL A 28 14.19 -7.15 0.48
CA VAL A 28 14.19 -6.41 1.74
C VAL A 28 12.89 -5.66 1.91
N ILE A 29 12.24 -5.78 3.07
CA ILE A 29 11.08 -4.98 3.45
C ILE A 29 11.52 -3.89 4.42
N ALA A 30 11.23 -2.64 4.07
CA ALA A 30 11.37 -1.50 4.97
C ALA A 30 9.98 -0.94 5.31
N SER A 31 9.51 -1.16 6.52
CA SER A 31 8.17 -0.74 6.95
C SER A 31 8.10 -0.42 8.44
N GLY A 32 7.06 0.30 8.83
CA GLY A 32 6.55 0.35 10.20
C GLY A 32 5.34 -0.60 10.36
N LYS A 33 4.74 -0.59 11.53
CA LYS A 33 3.52 -1.35 11.84
C LYS A 33 2.33 -0.90 11.01
N ASP A 34 1.46 -1.83 10.64
CA ASP A 34 0.16 -1.55 10.04
C ASP A 34 -0.92 -1.55 11.13
N GLY A 35 -1.04 -0.42 11.83
CA GLY A 35 -1.95 -0.27 12.97
C GLY A 35 -1.57 -1.20 14.12
N PHE A 36 -2.49 -2.09 14.52
CA PHE A 36 -2.27 -3.10 15.57
C PHE A 36 -1.59 -4.38 15.07
N LYS A 37 -1.39 -4.51 13.76
CA LYS A 37 -0.78 -5.69 13.16
C LYS A 37 0.73 -5.59 13.27
N ASP A 38 1.33 -6.59 13.92
CA ASP A 38 2.77 -6.74 13.99
C ASP A 38 3.23 -7.64 12.83
N ILE A 39 3.37 -7.00 11.66
CA ILE A 39 3.84 -7.67 10.46
C ILE A 39 5.35 -7.48 10.38
N GLY A 40 6.09 -8.56 10.23
CA GLY A 40 7.55 -8.56 10.19
C GLY A 40 8.13 -7.65 9.09
N ASN A 41 9.28 -7.06 9.38
CA ASN A 41 10.05 -6.26 8.44
C ASN A 41 11.56 -6.49 8.68
N ASP A 42 12.39 -6.20 7.66
CA ASP A 42 13.85 -6.30 7.76
C ASP A 42 14.45 -4.96 8.24
N ILE A 43 13.80 -3.85 7.88
CA ILE A 43 14.21 -2.50 8.28
C ILE A 43 13.01 -1.83 8.95
N ASN A 44 13.05 -1.74 10.27
CA ASN A 44 11.97 -1.11 11.04
C ASN A 44 12.03 0.42 10.94
N LEU A 45 10.92 1.01 10.49
CA LEU A 45 10.71 2.45 10.36
C LEU A 45 9.86 3.05 11.48
N ASP A 46 9.35 2.25 12.43
CA ASP A 46 8.61 2.77 13.56
C ASP A 46 9.50 3.56 14.51
N PRO A 47 9.00 4.65 15.10
CA PRO A 47 9.74 5.35 16.15
C PRO A 47 9.92 4.45 17.37
N ILE A 48 11.06 4.62 18.05
CA ILE A 48 11.35 3.95 19.32
C ILE A 48 10.66 4.69 20.46
N PHE A 49 10.66 6.01 20.38
CA PHE A 49 10.05 6.86 21.40
C PHE A 49 8.56 7.11 21.14
N SER A 50 7.83 7.43 22.21
CA SER A 50 6.43 7.86 22.14
C SER A 50 6.29 9.39 22.22
N GLY A 51 5.10 9.92 22.08
CA GLY A 51 4.80 11.33 22.25
C GLY A 51 5.47 12.25 21.20
N PHE A 52 5.95 13.41 21.64
CA PHE A 52 6.51 14.42 20.75
C PHE A 52 7.83 13.97 20.10
N ILE A 53 8.72 13.34 20.90
CA ILE A 53 10.00 12.81 20.42
C ILE A 53 9.78 11.75 19.35
N GLY A 54 8.86 10.82 19.58
CA GLY A 54 8.48 9.80 18.59
C GLY A 54 7.94 10.38 17.29
N LYS A 55 7.20 11.50 17.35
CA LYS A 55 6.74 12.21 16.13
C LYS A 55 7.90 12.82 15.35
N ILE A 56 8.93 13.31 16.00
CA ILE A 56 10.16 13.79 15.34
C ILE A 56 10.91 12.61 14.73
N GLU A 57 11.15 11.57 15.55
CA GLU A 57 11.83 10.36 15.10
C GLU A 57 11.15 9.73 13.87
N SER A 58 9.83 9.60 13.86
CA SER A 58 9.09 9.04 12.72
C SER A 58 9.29 9.80 11.41
N ARG A 59 9.67 11.07 11.48
CA ARG A 59 10.01 11.90 10.31
C ARG A 59 11.44 11.73 9.85
N LEU A 60 12.37 11.55 10.79
CA LEU A 60 13.79 11.47 10.49
C LEU A 60 14.26 10.04 10.22
N LYS A 61 13.60 9.05 10.81
CA LYS A 61 14.00 7.65 10.74
C LYS A 61 14.16 7.11 9.31
N PRO A 62 13.25 7.37 8.35
CA PRO A 62 13.45 6.96 6.98
C PRO A 62 14.72 7.56 6.34
N PHE A 63 15.09 8.79 6.72
CA PHE A 63 16.29 9.45 6.18
C PHE A 63 17.59 8.86 6.71
N TYR A 64 17.70 8.65 8.01
CA TYR A 64 18.92 8.04 8.53
C TYR A 64 19.03 6.54 8.23
N LYS A 65 17.92 5.89 7.87
CA LYS A 65 17.92 4.53 7.30
C LYS A 65 18.22 4.52 5.80
N LEU A 66 18.24 5.68 5.13
CA LEU A 66 18.43 5.79 3.68
C LEU A 66 19.65 5.01 3.14
N PRO A 67 20.82 4.96 3.81
CA PRO A 67 21.94 4.14 3.35
C PRO A 67 21.61 2.64 3.17
N LYS A 68 20.60 2.15 3.89
CA LYS A 68 20.10 0.76 3.77
C LYS A 68 19.01 0.60 2.72
N LEU A 69 18.54 1.69 2.11
CA LEU A 69 17.43 1.73 1.16
C LEU A 69 17.89 2.09 -0.27
N ILE A 70 19.19 2.05 -0.54
CA ILE A 70 19.78 2.42 -1.82
C ILE A 70 20.53 1.25 -2.47
N GLY A 71 20.75 1.33 -3.79
CA GLY A 71 21.49 0.32 -4.55
C GLY A 71 20.64 -0.90 -4.94
N PHE A 72 19.32 -0.79 -4.88
CA PHE A 72 18.39 -1.83 -5.32
C PHE A 72 18.13 -1.75 -6.83
N ASP A 73 17.93 -2.93 -7.45
CA ASP A 73 17.51 -2.99 -8.85
C ASP A 73 16.06 -2.53 -9.03
N VAL A 74 15.22 -2.83 -8.04
CA VAL A 74 13.80 -2.44 -8.02
C VAL A 74 13.41 -1.94 -6.63
N VAL A 75 12.71 -0.82 -6.59
CA VAL A 75 11.98 -0.34 -5.42
C VAL A 75 10.50 -0.34 -5.74
N GLN A 76 9.69 -0.97 -4.90
CA GLN A 76 8.23 -0.87 -4.95
C GLN A 76 7.72 -0.22 -3.67
N ILE A 77 7.03 0.91 -3.80
CA ILE A 77 6.34 1.54 -2.66
C ILE A 77 4.91 1.03 -2.56
N ILE A 78 4.44 0.77 -1.33
CA ILE A 78 3.10 0.24 -1.09
C ILE A 78 1.99 1.23 -1.45
N ASN A 79 2.25 2.52 -1.33
CA ASN A 79 1.30 3.59 -1.61
C ASN A 79 2.03 4.95 -1.59
N PRO A 80 1.69 5.93 -2.46
CA PRO A 80 2.31 7.25 -2.46
C PRO A 80 2.17 8.04 -1.16
N PHE A 81 1.14 7.74 -0.35
CA PHE A 81 0.89 8.43 0.92
C PHE A 81 1.51 7.73 2.14
N TYR A 82 2.20 6.61 1.95
CA TYR A 82 3.00 5.99 2.98
C TYR A 82 4.35 6.74 3.17
N PRO A 83 4.96 6.83 4.36
CA PRO A 83 4.35 6.57 5.66
C PRO A 83 3.29 7.64 6.00
N ASN A 84 2.28 7.25 6.76
CA ASN A 84 1.18 8.14 7.15
C ASN A 84 1.59 9.08 8.31
N SER A 85 2.72 9.74 8.15
CA SER A 85 3.21 10.76 9.10
C SER A 85 2.93 12.15 8.57
N LYS A 86 2.26 12.98 9.40
CA LYS A 86 2.08 14.40 9.12
C LYS A 86 3.47 15.07 9.09
N PHE A 87 3.67 15.96 8.11
CA PHE A 87 4.94 16.71 7.92
C PHE A 87 6.16 15.87 7.50
N PHE A 88 6.01 14.57 7.20
CA PHE A 88 7.09 13.83 6.55
C PHE A 88 7.25 14.34 5.11
N PRO A 89 8.46 14.74 4.68
CA PRO A 89 8.68 15.27 3.33
C PRO A 89 8.72 14.14 2.29
N LYS A 90 7.58 13.50 2.07
CA LYS A 90 7.42 12.30 1.22
C LYS A 90 7.96 12.50 -0.19
N GLU A 91 7.69 13.65 -0.79
CA GLU A 91 8.08 13.93 -2.17
C GLU A 91 9.61 13.92 -2.33
N PHE A 92 10.29 14.58 -1.39
CA PHE A 92 11.76 14.60 -1.38
C PHE A 92 12.33 13.22 -1.09
N PHE A 93 11.76 12.50 -0.13
CA PHE A 93 12.21 11.15 0.20
C PHE A 93 12.04 10.18 -0.98
N TYR A 94 10.90 10.21 -1.66
CA TYR A 94 10.67 9.39 -2.85
C TYR A 94 11.53 9.81 -4.05
N PHE A 95 11.85 11.09 -4.17
CA PHE A 95 12.85 11.54 -5.13
C PHE A 95 14.21 10.88 -4.86
N LEU A 96 14.66 10.84 -3.60
CA LEU A 96 15.90 10.15 -3.22
C LEU A 96 15.82 8.64 -3.50
N LEU A 97 14.76 7.97 -3.08
CA LEU A 97 14.58 6.54 -3.36
C LEU A 97 14.63 6.23 -4.87
N ARG A 98 14.01 7.08 -5.67
CA ARG A 98 14.01 6.90 -7.12
C ARG A 98 15.39 7.12 -7.73
N THR A 99 16.12 8.15 -7.31
CA THR A 99 17.41 8.52 -7.92
C THR A 99 18.57 7.62 -7.50
N LEU A 100 18.46 7.04 -6.29
CA LEU A 100 19.51 6.18 -5.72
C LEU A 100 19.27 4.68 -5.97
N ASN A 101 18.23 4.34 -6.75
CA ASN A 101 17.88 2.98 -7.15
C ASN A 101 17.59 2.93 -8.66
N LYS A 102 17.61 1.72 -9.28
CA LYS A 102 17.50 1.62 -10.75
C LYS A 102 16.08 1.82 -11.26
N LYS A 103 15.08 1.14 -10.66
CA LYS A 103 13.65 1.22 -11.03
C LYS A 103 12.78 1.49 -9.82
N PHE A 104 11.73 2.27 -10.02
CA PHE A 104 10.82 2.69 -8.97
C PHE A 104 9.37 2.50 -9.38
N PHE A 105 8.64 1.62 -8.69
CA PHE A 105 7.24 1.31 -8.96
C PHE A 105 6.34 1.70 -7.78
N ILE A 106 5.08 1.94 -8.10
CA ILE A 106 4.02 2.19 -7.13
C ILE A 106 3.12 0.96 -7.12
N LEU A 107 2.78 0.43 -5.96
CA LEU A 107 1.70 -0.53 -5.85
C LEU A 107 0.38 0.24 -5.75
N GLY A 108 -0.55 -0.05 -6.66
CA GLY A 108 -1.90 0.50 -6.64
C GLY A 108 -2.75 -0.25 -5.62
N ALA A 109 -2.53 0.05 -4.32
CA ALA A 109 -3.20 -0.57 -3.19
C ALA A 109 -3.59 0.47 -2.14
N GLY A 110 -4.79 0.33 -1.59
CA GLY A 110 -5.32 1.25 -0.59
C GLY A 110 -5.76 2.61 -1.15
N SER A 111 -6.18 3.49 -0.25
CA SER A 111 -6.68 4.82 -0.66
C SER A 111 -5.52 5.74 -1.05
N ASP A 112 -5.68 6.43 -2.17
CA ASP A 112 -4.83 7.51 -2.64
C ASP A 112 -5.65 8.59 -3.37
N ALA A 113 -5.00 9.62 -3.91
CA ALA A 113 -5.72 10.72 -4.53
C ALA A 113 -6.35 10.36 -5.89
N PHE A 114 -5.80 9.39 -6.63
CA PHE A 114 -6.42 8.88 -7.86
C PHE A 114 -7.67 8.08 -7.52
N PHE A 115 -7.59 7.20 -6.53
CA PHE A 115 -8.73 6.43 -6.04
C PHE A 115 -9.87 7.34 -5.56
N TRP A 116 -9.56 8.38 -4.78
CA TRP A 116 -10.56 9.35 -4.33
C TRP A 116 -11.17 10.18 -5.48
N LYS A 117 -10.38 10.52 -6.50
CA LYS A 117 -10.83 11.34 -7.62
C LYS A 117 -11.64 10.54 -8.64
N TYR A 118 -11.15 9.39 -9.04
CA TYR A 118 -11.70 8.60 -10.15
C TYR A 118 -12.62 7.49 -9.67
N GLY A 119 -12.34 6.83 -8.57
CA GLY A 119 -13.14 5.73 -8.05
C GLY A 119 -14.60 6.08 -7.79
N LYS A 120 -14.89 7.34 -7.44
CA LYS A 120 -16.28 7.83 -7.33
C LYS A 120 -17.04 7.79 -8.65
N LYS A 121 -16.33 7.89 -9.79
CA LYS A 121 -16.91 8.01 -11.13
C LYS A 121 -16.90 6.70 -11.90
N THR A 122 -15.88 5.89 -11.74
CA THR A 122 -15.63 4.68 -12.55
C THR A 122 -16.27 3.43 -11.97
N MET A 123 -16.49 3.38 -10.66
CA MET A 123 -17.06 2.19 -10.02
C MET A 123 -18.58 2.22 -10.01
N ARG A 124 -19.21 1.20 -10.62
CA ARG A 124 -20.67 0.99 -10.56
C ARG A 124 -21.15 0.79 -9.11
N TYR A 125 -20.43 -0.01 -8.33
CA TYR A 125 -20.69 -0.28 -6.92
C TYR A 125 -19.60 0.38 -6.08
N SER A 126 -19.74 1.69 -5.89
CA SER A 126 -18.73 2.49 -5.21
C SER A 126 -18.99 2.54 -3.70
N PRO A 127 -18.00 2.27 -2.86
CA PRO A 127 -18.14 2.39 -1.41
C PRO A 127 -18.20 3.85 -0.93
N PHE A 128 -17.92 4.82 -1.81
CA PHE A 128 -17.74 6.22 -1.42
C PHE A 128 -18.99 6.86 -0.81
N LYS A 129 -20.19 6.47 -1.25
CA LYS A 129 -21.46 6.98 -0.66
C LYS A 129 -21.52 6.65 0.83
N GLU A 130 -21.24 5.39 1.18
CA GLU A 130 -21.26 4.93 2.57
C GLU A 130 -20.11 5.52 3.38
N TRP A 131 -18.94 5.64 2.77
CA TRP A 131 -17.78 6.25 3.43
C TRP A 131 -18.02 7.70 3.80
N LEU A 132 -18.64 8.48 2.91
CA LEU A 132 -18.96 9.87 3.16
C LEU A 132 -20.13 10.03 4.13
N LYS A 133 -21.15 9.15 4.02
CA LYS A 133 -22.32 9.19 4.90
C LYS A 133 -22.00 8.89 6.36
N TYR A 134 -21.07 7.96 6.60
CA TYR A 134 -20.73 7.50 7.94
C TYR A 134 -19.32 7.88 8.40
N ASP A 135 -18.66 8.80 7.72
CA ASP A 135 -17.29 9.26 8.03
C ASP A 135 -16.24 8.15 8.19
N ILE A 136 -16.45 6.99 7.54
CA ILE A 136 -15.63 5.78 7.73
C ILE A 136 -14.16 6.00 7.32
N LYS A 137 -13.92 6.91 6.39
CA LYS A 137 -12.58 7.20 5.85
C LYS A 137 -12.12 8.64 6.09
N LYS A 138 -12.60 9.25 7.15
CA LYS A 138 -12.34 10.66 7.49
C LYS A 138 -10.84 11.00 7.45
N ASP A 139 -10.00 10.13 7.98
CA ASP A 139 -8.54 10.32 8.00
C ASP A 139 -7.89 10.37 6.59
N SER A 140 -8.60 9.92 5.56
CA SER A 140 -8.13 9.96 4.17
C SER A 140 -8.79 11.06 3.32
N TYR A 141 -9.71 11.86 3.86
CA TYR A 141 -10.42 12.90 3.10
C TYR A 141 -9.50 13.97 2.51
N TYR A 142 -8.36 14.24 3.15
CA TYR A 142 -7.36 15.17 2.62
C TYR A 142 -6.83 14.75 1.23
N MET A 143 -6.92 13.46 0.90
CA MET A 143 -6.49 12.92 -0.41
C MET A 143 -7.36 13.42 -1.57
N GLN A 144 -8.58 13.93 -1.30
CA GLN A 144 -9.47 14.54 -2.30
C GLN A 144 -8.99 15.91 -2.76
N SER A 145 -8.06 16.55 -2.04
CA SER A 145 -7.59 17.90 -2.35
C SER A 145 -6.78 17.94 -3.65
N LYS A 146 -6.84 19.08 -4.34
CA LYS A 146 -6.00 19.36 -5.53
C LYS A 146 -4.50 19.19 -5.21
N LYS A 147 -4.09 19.60 -4.01
CA LYS A 147 -2.70 19.44 -3.53
C LYS A 147 -2.29 17.96 -3.49
N SER A 148 -3.12 17.10 -2.89
CA SER A 148 -2.86 15.67 -2.80
C SER A 148 -2.87 15.00 -4.16
N PHE A 149 -3.79 15.38 -5.04
CA PHE A 149 -3.83 14.87 -6.41
C PHE A 149 -2.56 15.26 -7.20
N ASN A 150 -2.15 16.52 -7.14
CA ASN A 150 -0.94 16.98 -7.81
C ASN A 150 0.31 16.26 -7.26
N TYR A 151 0.39 16.04 -5.96
CA TYR A 151 1.46 15.27 -5.33
C TYR A 151 1.49 13.83 -5.88
N ASN A 152 0.38 13.10 -5.80
CA ASN A 152 0.28 11.71 -6.30
C ASN A 152 0.65 11.63 -7.78
N ASN A 153 0.17 12.57 -8.59
CA ASN A 153 0.46 12.64 -10.02
C ASN A 153 1.95 12.88 -10.32
N ARG A 154 2.64 13.71 -9.50
CA ARG A 154 4.10 13.88 -9.64
C ARG A 154 4.85 12.59 -9.34
N ILE A 155 4.50 11.89 -8.26
CA ILE A 155 5.12 10.59 -7.94
C ILE A 155 4.86 9.59 -9.08
N LEU A 156 3.63 9.50 -9.59
CA LEU A 156 3.29 8.62 -10.70
C LEU A 156 4.10 8.95 -11.97
N LYS A 157 4.15 10.22 -12.37
CA LYS A 157 4.89 10.64 -13.57
C LYS A 157 6.38 10.30 -13.49
N THR A 158 6.96 10.38 -12.30
CA THR A 158 8.38 10.09 -12.09
C THR A 158 8.67 8.61 -11.86
N SER A 159 7.65 7.77 -11.61
CA SER A 159 7.81 6.32 -11.46
C SER A 159 8.01 5.61 -12.81
N ASN A 160 8.43 4.35 -12.75
CA ASN A 160 8.42 3.45 -13.90
C ASN A 160 7.02 2.91 -14.20
N GLY A 161 6.12 2.94 -13.22
CA GLY A 161 4.72 2.55 -13.39
C GLY A 161 4.01 2.34 -12.06
N VAL A 162 2.69 2.19 -12.14
CA VAL A 162 1.83 1.75 -11.04
C VAL A 162 1.30 0.35 -11.38
N ILE A 163 1.39 -0.57 -10.42
CA ILE A 163 0.92 -1.94 -10.51
C ILE A 163 -0.37 -2.04 -9.67
N PRO A 164 -1.56 -2.02 -10.29
CA PRO A 164 -2.79 -2.20 -9.56
C PRO A 164 -2.92 -3.63 -9.03
N VAL A 165 -3.46 -3.80 -7.82
CA VAL A 165 -3.68 -5.13 -7.23
C VAL A 165 -5.11 -5.64 -7.43
N MET A 166 -6.04 -4.79 -7.86
CA MET A 166 -7.44 -5.11 -8.11
C MET A 166 -8.03 -4.15 -9.15
N TYR A 167 -9.13 -4.55 -9.76
CA TYR A 167 -9.85 -3.77 -10.77
C TYR A 167 -10.21 -2.35 -10.30
N GLU A 168 -10.62 -2.18 -9.05
CA GLU A 168 -10.98 -0.87 -8.53
C GLU A 168 -9.81 0.14 -8.53
N TYR A 169 -8.58 -0.32 -8.38
CA TYR A 169 -7.40 0.54 -8.48
C TYR A 169 -6.99 0.74 -9.94
N GLU A 170 -7.03 -0.32 -10.74
CA GLU A 170 -6.76 -0.22 -12.19
C GLU A 170 -7.65 0.82 -12.85
N SER A 171 -8.96 0.76 -12.63
CA SER A 171 -9.93 1.70 -13.21
C SER A 171 -9.64 3.17 -12.87
N CYS A 172 -8.96 3.42 -11.75
CA CYS A 172 -8.57 4.77 -11.35
C CYS A 172 -7.29 5.26 -12.04
N TYR A 173 -6.44 4.36 -12.50
CA TYR A 173 -5.15 4.68 -13.13
C TYR A 173 -5.13 4.43 -14.64
N GLN A 174 -6.14 3.78 -15.22
CA GLN A 174 -6.17 3.36 -16.62
C GLN A 174 -5.97 4.49 -17.65
N SER A 175 -6.29 5.73 -17.30
CA SER A 175 -6.03 6.89 -18.17
C SER A 175 -4.56 7.31 -18.21
N SER A 176 -3.71 6.71 -17.41
CA SER A 176 -2.28 7.00 -17.36
C SER A 176 -1.49 5.98 -18.15
N SER A 177 -0.57 6.44 -19.00
CA SER A 177 0.41 5.57 -19.68
C SER A 177 1.38 4.85 -18.72
N LYS A 178 1.33 5.19 -17.43
CA LYS A 178 2.09 4.53 -16.36
C LYS A 178 1.32 3.41 -15.67
N CYS A 179 0.04 3.18 -16.02
CA CYS A 179 -0.72 2.06 -15.49
C CYS A 179 -0.24 0.77 -16.15
N LEU A 180 0.24 -0.15 -15.33
CA LEU A 180 0.63 -1.49 -15.75
C LEU A 180 -0.56 -2.45 -15.58
N ASN A 181 -0.40 -3.68 -16.08
CA ASN A 181 -1.43 -4.71 -15.90
C ASN A 181 -1.67 -4.98 -14.42
N THR A 182 -2.92 -5.25 -14.07
CA THR A 182 -3.29 -5.68 -12.71
C THR A 182 -2.61 -6.99 -12.37
N ILE A 183 -1.91 -7.00 -11.25
CA ILE A 183 -1.33 -8.20 -10.65
C ILE A 183 -2.08 -8.44 -9.34
N PRO A 184 -2.83 -9.56 -9.22
CA PRO A 184 -3.60 -9.87 -8.02
C PRO A 184 -2.75 -9.90 -6.75
N LEU A 185 -3.42 -9.72 -5.61
CA LEU A 185 -2.78 -9.78 -4.29
C LEU A 185 -2.01 -11.09 -4.12
N PRO A 186 -0.73 -11.04 -3.72
CA PRO A 186 0.04 -12.25 -3.46
C PRO A 186 -0.50 -12.97 -2.24
N VAL A 187 -0.57 -14.30 -2.32
CA VAL A 187 -1.01 -15.18 -1.25
C VAL A 187 0.01 -16.30 -1.09
N ASN A 188 0.47 -16.53 0.13
CA ASN A 188 1.31 -17.69 0.43
C ASN A 188 0.43 -18.94 0.57
N LEU A 189 0.38 -19.78 -0.48
CA LEU A 189 -0.44 -20.99 -0.50
C LEU A 189 0.05 -22.07 0.46
N GLU A 190 1.32 -22.07 0.83
CA GLU A 190 1.88 -23.08 1.77
C GLU A 190 1.34 -22.89 3.19
N SER A 191 0.86 -21.69 3.52
CA SER A 191 0.22 -21.40 4.81
C SER A 191 -1.27 -21.77 4.84
N ILE A 192 -1.83 -22.25 3.73
CA ILE A 192 -3.25 -22.55 3.59
C ILE A 192 -3.45 -24.05 3.44
N GLU A 193 -4.02 -24.68 4.47
CA GLU A 193 -4.49 -26.05 4.38
C GLU A 193 -5.87 -26.09 3.71
N TYR A 194 -5.93 -26.64 2.50
CA TYR A 194 -7.22 -26.85 1.84
C TYR A 194 -7.97 -28.01 2.51
N ARG A 195 -9.15 -27.71 3.03
CA ARG A 195 -10.09 -28.73 3.52
C ARG A 195 -11.33 -28.72 2.68
N LYS A 196 -11.73 -29.89 2.16
CA LYS A 196 -12.98 -30.05 1.42
C LYS A 196 -14.14 -29.72 2.38
N ASN A 197 -14.90 -28.68 2.05
CA ASN A 197 -16.07 -28.33 2.82
C ASN A 197 -17.23 -29.27 2.46
N ILE A 198 -17.52 -30.22 3.33
CA ILE A 198 -18.64 -31.14 3.16
C ILE A 198 -19.87 -30.54 3.81
N ILE A 199 -20.81 -30.12 2.97
CA ILE A 199 -22.12 -29.63 3.44
C ILE A 199 -22.95 -30.85 3.83
N ARG A 200 -23.20 -31.03 5.12
CA ARG A 200 -24.06 -32.11 5.64
C ARG A 200 -25.50 -31.60 5.82
N ASN A 201 -25.76 -30.93 6.94
CA ASN A 201 -27.15 -30.51 7.33
C ASN A 201 -27.31 -28.99 7.42
N LYS A 202 -26.23 -28.21 7.38
CA LYS A 202 -26.24 -26.74 7.51
C LYS A 202 -25.28 -26.11 6.52
N ILE A 203 -25.73 -25.05 5.87
CA ILE A 203 -24.86 -24.17 5.09
C ILE A 203 -24.26 -23.16 6.08
N VAL A 204 -22.94 -23.11 6.16
CA VAL A 204 -22.21 -22.13 6.96
C VAL A 204 -21.78 -20.98 6.05
N ILE A 205 -22.33 -19.81 6.30
CA ILE A 205 -21.96 -18.59 5.59
C ILE A 205 -21.06 -17.76 6.52
N PHE A 206 -19.80 -17.56 6.10
CA PHE A 206 -18.90 -16.65 6.78
C PHE A 206 -18.93 -15.27 6.12
N HIS A 207 -19.25 -14.24 6.90
CA HIS A 207 -19.18 -12.85 6.47
C HIS A 207 -18.32 -12.02 7.42
N GLY A 208 -17.20 -11.50 6.91
CA GLY A 208 -16.27 -10.69 7.70
C GLY A 208 -16.82 -9.31 8.00
N LEU A 209 -17.35 -9.11 9.21
CA LEU A 209 -18.04 -7.88 9.67
C LEU A 209 -17.11 -6.70 9.97
N ASN A 210 -15.84 -6.81 9.78
CA ASN A 210 -14.93 -5.69 10.03
C ASN A 210 -15.20 -4.54 9.03
N ARG A 211 -15.60 -3.38 9.53
CA ARG A 211 -15.97 -2.16 8.75
C ARG A 211 -17.31 -2.29 8.03
N TYR A 212 -18.37 -2.10 8.77
CA TYR A 212 -19.78 -2.23 8.38
C TYR A 212 -20.15 -1.71 6.99
N GLY A 213 -20.03 -0.42 6.71
CA GLY A 213 -20.40 0.18 5.44
C GLY A 213 -19.43 -0.12 4.29
N PHE A 214 -18.27 -0.71 4.58
CA PHE A 214 -17.23 -1.01 3.59
C PHE A 214 -17.47 -2.35 2.90
N LYS A 215 -18.08 -3.28 3.60
CA LYS A 215 -18.25 -4.67 3.17
C LYS A 215 -19.65 -4.99 2.65
N GLY A 216 -20.52 -3.97 2.52
CA GLY A 216 -21.89 -4.17 2.07
C GLY A 216 -22.76 -4.94 3.07
N THR A 217 -22.38 -4.92 4.34
CA THR A 217 -23.16 -5.56 5.41
C THR A 217 -24.29 -4.62 5.82
N LYS A 218 -25.39 -4.63 5.08
CA LYS A 218 -26.67 -4.04 5.44
C LYS A 218 -27.77 -5.05 5.19
#